data_a3cf9942d9d549cc5bf77307a7979dec
#
_entry.id   a3cf9942d9d549cc5bf77307a7979dec
#
_cell.length_a   1.000
_cell.length_b   1.000
_cell.length_c   1.000
_cell.angle_alpha   90.00
_cell.angle_beta   90.00
_cell.angle_gamma   90.00
#
_symmetry.space_group_name_H-M   'P 1'
#
loop_
_entity.id
_entity.type
_entity.pdbx_description
1 polymer ?
#
loop_
_entity_poly.entity_id
_entity_poly.type
_entity_poly.pdbx_seq_one_letter_code
_entity_poly.pdbx_strand_id
1 'polypeptide(L)'
;MTTGFKDHFSGQAAAYSTFRPTYPTALFDWLADNAPRRDRVWDVGTGSGQAAGALAAHFERVVGTDASSAQVAQASPHPRVEYRVAPAEASGLPAAWADVITVAQALHWFDLPKFFDEAKRVLAPDGLLAVWCYGDPKLDDPAVDRIVHDYNRGTVEKHWPRERDLVLKEYRTIAFPFREISTPSLMLEASWTLPQLAGYLRSWSATACYAKILGCDPVVVVEEELSSVWGTPEALRVIRWPITIRAGRPGSDEGSAAL
;
A
#
# COMPACT_ATOMS: atom_id res chain seq x y z
N MET A 1 -12.29 -23.01 10.88
CA MET A 1 -10.92 -23.12 10.34
C MET A 1 -10.36 -21.70 10.32
N THR A 2 -9.47 -21.39 11.24
CA THR A 2 -8.78 -20.10 11.30
C THR A 2 -7.85 -20.02 10.10
N THR A 3 -8.20 -19.18 9.12
CA THR A 3 -7.25 -18.77 8.06
C THR A 3 -6.20 -17.90 8.76
N GLY A 4 -5.09 -18.54 9.15
CA GLY A 4 -3.97 -17.82 9.75
C GLY A 4 -3.40 -16.82 8.74
N PHE A 5 -3.01 -15.65 9.25
CA PHE A 5 -2.26 -14.62 8.53
C PHE A 5 -1.12 -15.28 7.72
N LYS A 6 -1.13 -15.09 6.40
CA LYS A 6 -0.05 -15.56 5.52
C LYS A 6 1.03 -14.48 5.51
N ASP A 7 2.09 -14.70 6.25
CA ASP A 7 3.25 -13.80 6.30
C ASP A 7 4.04 -13.83 4.99
N HIS A 8 3.74 -12.90 4.11
CA HIS A 8 4.45 -12.72 2.83
C HIS A 8 5.61 -11.72 2.92
N PHE A 9 5.78 -11.01 4.04
CA PHE A 9 6.60 -9.80 4.10
C PHE A 9 7.72 -9.80 5.15
N SER A 10 7.64 -10.64 6.19
CA SER A 10 8.62 -10.62 7.30
C SER A 10 10.07 -10.87 6.86
N GLY A 11 10.29 -11.67 5.81
CA GLY A 11 11.62 -11.95 5.28
C GLY A 11 12.23 -10.85 4.41
N GLN A 12 11.47 -9.80 4.04
CA GLN A 12 11.87 -8.75 3.09
C GLN A 12 11.69 -7.33 3.65
N ALA A 13 11.32 -7.19 4.91
CA ALA A 13 10.93 -5.90 5.50
C ALA A 13 11.99 -4.80 5.31
N ALA A 14 13.29 -5.11 5.44
CA ALA A 14 14.38 -4.14 5.25
C ALA A 14 14.55 -3.68 3.78
N ALA A 15 14.51 -4.61 2.83
CA ALA A 15 14.60 -4.29 1.39
C ALA A 15 13.33 -3.54 0.93
N TYR A 16 12.19 -3.92 1.50
CA TYR A 16 10.90 -3.29 1.22
C TYR A 16 10.89 -1.81 1.59
N SER A 17 11.40 -1.43 2.75
CA SER A 17 11.43 -0.03 3.22
C SER A 17 12.38 0.85 2.42
N THR A 18 13.49 0.28 1.89
CA THR A 18 14.56 1.04 1.23
C THR A 18 14.23 1.39 -0.22
N PHE A 19 13.53 0.50 -0.94
CA PHE A 19 13.34 0.60 -2.40
C PHE A 19 11.88 0.84 -2.83
N ARG A 20 11.00 1.24 -1.92
CA ARG A 20 9.62 1.58 -2.30
C ARG A 20 9.48 3.08 -2.57
N PRO A 21 8.67 3.47 -3.59
CA PRO A 21 8.40 4.87 -3.84
C PRO A 21 7.65 5.50 -2.67
N THR A 22 7.88 6.77 -2.40
CA THR A 22 7.17 7.52 -1.37
C THR A 22 5.89 8.13 -1.91
N TYR A 23 4.84 8.17 -1.08
CA TYR A 23 3.58 8.82 -1.46
C TYR A 23 3.76 10.33 -1.59
N PRO A 24 3.09 10.97 -2.57
CA PRO A 24 3.17 12.41 -2.75
C PRO A 24 2.47 13.14 -1.59
N THR A 25 3.02 14.27 -1.16
CA THR A 25 2.44 15.11 -0.09
C THR A 25 1.00 15.49 -0.39
N ALA A 26 0.67 15.76 -1.66
CA ALA A 26 -0.69 16.06 -2.11
C ALA A 26 -1.75 15.00 -1.73
N LEU A 27 -1.36 13.74 -1.53
CA LEU A 27 -2.26 12.70 -1.02
C LEU A 27 -2.68 13.00 0.43
N PHE A 28 -1.72 13.34 1.26
CA PHE A 28 -1.95 13.61 2.69
C PHE A 28 -2.63 14.96 2.91
N ASP A 29 -2.31 15.97 2.10
CA ASP A 29 -3.02 17.23 2.06
C ASP A 29 -4.51 17.01 1.73
N TRP A 30 -4.79 16.23 0.68
CA TRP A 30 -6.16 15.89 0.30
C TRP A 30 -6.91 15.12 1.39
N LEU A 31 -6.26 14.16 2.06
CA LEU A 31 -6.84 13.43 3.20
C LEU A 31 -7.20 14.38 4.34
N ALA A 32 -6.30 15.30 4.68
CA ALA A 32 -6.48 16.28 5.73
C ALA A 32 -7.60 17.29 5.42
N ASP A 33 -7.74 17.72 4.15
CA ASP A 33 -8.78 18.64 3.70
C ASP A 33 -10.17 18.00 3.63
N ASN A 34 -10.22 16.67 3.48
CA ASN A 34 -11.46 15.91 3.48
C ASN A 34 -11.79 15.27 4.83
N ALA A 35 -10.90 15.36 5.80
CA ALA A 35 -11.17 14.87 7.16
C ALA A 35 -12.18 15.77 7.88
N PRO A 36 -13.13 15.21 8.68
CA PRO A 36 -14.04 16.03 9.48
C PRO A 36 -13.31 16.79 10.59
N ARG A 37 -12.25 16.19 11.11
CA ARG A 37 -11.32 16.73 12.12
C ARG A 37 -9.92 16.20 11.82
N ARG A 38 -8.89 16.82 12.40
CA ARG A 38 -7.50 16.40 12.25
C ARG A 38 -6.92 15.81 13.54
N ASP A 39 -7.76 15.13 14.33
CA ASP A 39 -7.35 14.61 15.63
C ASP A 39 -6.75 13.21 15.52
N ARG A 40 -7.45 12.26 14.88
CA ARG A 40 -7.11 10.84 14.99
C ARG A 40 -7.21 10.10 13.66
N VAL A 41 -6.13 9.38 13.35
CA VAL A 41 -6.08 8.50 12.16
C VAL A 41 -5.76 7.07 12.60
N TRP A 42 -6.42 6.12 11.97
CA TRP A 42 -6.04 4.72 12.00
C TRP A 42 -5.48 4.30 10.63
N ASP A 43 -4.17 3.98 10.58
CA ASP A 43 -3.48 3.47 9.39
C ASP A 43 -3.40 1.94 9.47
N VAL A 44 -4.13 1.24 8.59
CA VAL A 44 -4.35 -0.21 8.65
C VAL A 44 -3.46 -0.92 7.65
N GLY A 45 -2.75 -1.96 8.09
CA GLY A 45 -1.71 -2.59 7.29
C GLY A 45 -0.54 -1.62 7.08
N THR A 46 -0.15 -0.95 8.17
CA THR A 46 0.81 0.18 8.16
C THR A 46 2.21 -0.21 7.68
N GLY A 47 2.53 -1.50 7.71
CA GLY A 47 3.86 -1.99 7.35
C GLY A 47 4.95 -1.35 8.21
N SER A 48 5.98 -0.80 7.57
CA SER A 48 7.06 -0.05 8.20
C SER A 48 6.69 1.41 8.54
N GLY A 49 5.41 1.81 8.43
CA GLY A 49 4.92 3.11 8.87
C GLY A 49 5.07 4.26 7.88
N GLN A 50 5.29 3.99 6.59
CA GLN A 50 5.50 5.05 5.59
C GLN A 50 4.32 6.03 5.51
N ALA A 51 3.08 5.52 5.41
CA ALA A 51 1.89 6.36 5.39
C ALA A 51 1.61 6.97 6.77
N ALA A 52 1.75 6.19 7.86
CA ALA A 52 1.55 6.68 9.22
C ALA A 52 2.46 7.86 9.56
N GLY A 53 3.75 7.79 9.19
CA GLY A 53 4.70 8.88 9.40
C GLY A 53 4.32 10.16 8.65
N ALA A 54 3.87 10.04 7.40
CA ALA A 54 3.41 11.18 6.62
C ALA A 54 2.10 11.79 7.15
N LEU A 55 1.15 10.94 7.57
CA LEU A 55 -0.10 11.38 8.21
C LEU A 55 0.15 12.17 9.50
N ALA A 56 1.19 11.85 10.24
CA ALA A 56 1.54 12.55 11.48
C ALA A 56 1.94 14.03 11.28
N ALA A 57 2.23 14.46 10.06
CA ALA A 57 2.42 15.88 9.73
C ALA A 57 1.09 16.66 9.71
N HIS A 58 -0.03 15.98 9.47
CA HIS A 58 -1.35 16.58 9.26
C HIS A 58 -2.34 16.33 10.39
N PHE A 59 -2.09 15.31 11.22
CA PHE A 59 -3.00 14.86 12.28
C PHE A 59 -2.30 14.84 13.65
N GLU A 60 -3.07 14.99 14.72
CA GLU A 60 -2.52 15.03 16.09
C GLU A 60 -2.04 13.66 16.56
N ARG A 61 -2.77 12.59 16.22
CA ARG A 61 -2.47 11.21 16.61
C ARG A 61 -2.75 10.23 15.51
N VAL A 62 -1.78 9.38 15.22
CA VAL A 62 -1.90 8.26 14.30
C VAL A 62 -1.71 6.96 15.07
N VAL A 63 -2.59 5.99 14.85
CA VAL A 63 -2.37 4.60 15.27
C VAL A 63 -2.17 3.77 14.01
N GLY A 64 -0.97 3.23 13.84
CA GLY A 64 -0.63 2.30 12.76
C GLY A 64 -0.76 0.85 13.26
N THR A 65 -1.54 0.03 12.57
CA THR A 65 -1.65 -1.40 12.90
C THR A 65 -1.19 -2.28 11.75
N ASP A 66 -0.49 -3.36 12.07
CA ASP A 66 -0.13 -4.40 11.12
C ASP A 66 -0.19 -5.77 11.81
N ALA A 67 -0.59 -6.80 11.08
CA ALA A 67 -0.63 -8.17 11.61
C ALA A 67 0.78 -8.77 11.76
N SER A 68 1.78 -8.25 11.03
CA SER A 68 3.17 -8.66 11.10
C SER A 68 3.94 -7.88 12.16
N SER A 69 4.35 -8.56 13.24
CA SER A 69 5.24 -7.97 14.25
C SER A 69 6.60 -7.55 13.66
N ALA A 70 7.08 -8.25 12.63
CA ALA A 70 8.32 -7.91 11.95
C ALA A 70 8.22 -6.59 11.17
N GLN A 71 7.08 -6.30 10.56
CA GLN A 71 6.83 -5.00 9.92
C GLN A 71 6.77 -3.88 10.96
N VAL A 72 6.01 -4.08 12.02
CA VAL A 72 5.89 -3.09 13.11
C VAL A 72 7.26 -2.81 13.76
N ALA A 73 8.10 -3.81 13.91
CA ALA A 73 9.45 -3.65 14.45
C ALA A 73 10.40 -2.81 13.57
N GLN A 74 10.11 -2.67 12.28
CA GLN A 74 10.85 -1.84 11.32
C GLN A 74 10.27 -0.43 11.20
N ALA A 75 9.16 -0.13 11.86
CA ALA A 75 8.53 1.17 11.77
C ALA A 75 9.39 2.26 12.42
N SER A 76 9.53 3.38 11.70
CA SER A 76 10.30 4.51 12.22
C SER A 76 9.55 5.20 13.36
N PRO A 77 10.16 5.36 14.55
CA PRO A 77 9.52 6.04 15.67
C PRO A 77 9.13 7.48 15.29
N HIS A 78 7.94 7.88 15.69
CA HIS A 78 7.47 9.27 15.54
C HIS A 78 6.60 9.66 16.75
N PRO A 79 6.73 10.87 17.34
CA PRO A 79 6.05 11.25 18.59
C PRO A 79 4.52 11.25 18.51
N ARG A 80 3.96 11.36 17.32
CA ARG A 80 2.49 11.32 17.08
C ARG A 80 2.00 10.00 16.55
N VAL A 81 2.87 8.97 16.37
CA VAL A 81 2.50 7.67 15.83
C VAL A 81 2.68 6.58 16.88
N GLU A 82 1.63 5.84 17.15
CA GLU A 82 1.66 4.63 17.95
C GLU A 82 1.51 3.42 17.05
N TYR A 83 2.49 2.51 17.07
CA TYR A 83 2.43 1.27 16.29
C TYR A 83 1.98 0.10 17.13
N ARG A 84 1.07 -0.72 16.60
CA ARG A 84 0.52 -1.90 17.29
C ARG A 84 0.49 -3.11 16.36
N VAL A 85 0.73 -4.28 16.92
CA VAL A 85 0.50 -5.56 16.21
C VAL A 85 -0.96 -5.92 16.39
N ALA A 86 -1.74 -5.79 15.31
CA ALA A 86 -3.17 -6.14 15.30
C ALA A 86 -3.63 -6.43 13.86
N PRO A 87 -4.55 -7.39 13.66
CA PRO A 87 -5.16 -7.63 12.36
C PRO A 87 -6.11 -6.49 11.98
N ALA A 88 -6.33 -6.31 10.68
CA ALA A 88 -7.23 -5.29 10.16
C ALA A 88 -8.69 -5.46 10.62
N GLU A 89 -9.08 -6.70 10.88
CA GLU A 89 -10.43 -7.12 11.27
C GLU A 89 -10.74 -6.95 12.76
N ALA A 90 -9.69 -6.63 13.57
CA ALA A 90 -9.83 -6.48 15.03
C ALA A 90 -8.73 -5.57 15.57
N SER A 91 -8.88 -4.27 15.37
CA SER A 91 -7.88 -3.24 15.71
C SER A 91 -7.65 -3.03 17.21
N GLY A 92 -8.64 -3.37 18.04
CA GLY A 92 -8.66 -3.02 19.46
C GLY A 92 -8.90 -1.54 19.75
N LEU A 93 -9.22 -0.73 18.72
CA LEU A 93 -9.57 0.68 18.90
C LEU A 93 -11.04 0.84 19.37
N PRO A 94 -11.36 1.91 20.11
CA PRO A 94 -12.75 2.20 20.49
C PRO A 94 -13.65 2.45 19.28
N ALA A 95 -14.96 2.28 19.44
CA ALA A 95 -15.94 2.70 18.45
C ALA A 95 -15.89 4.23 18.25
N ALA A 96 -16.14 4.69 17.02
CA ALA A 96 -16.15 6.11 16.64
C ALA A 96 -14.87 6.87 17.05
N TRP A 97 -13.72 6.17 17.03
CA TRP A 97 -12.45 6.75 17.46
C TRP A 97 -11.75 7.52 16.34
N ALA A 98 -11.78 7.04 15.10
CA ALA A 98 -10.99 7.59 14.00
C ALA A 98 -11.77 8.63 13.19
N ASP A 99 -11.17 9.78 12.94
CA ASP A 99 -11.66 10.77 11.97
C ASP A 99 -11.36 10.32 10.53
N VAL A 100 -10.20 9.67 10.36
CA VAL A 100 -9.77 9.09 9.08
C VAL A 100 -9.26 7.68 9.32
N ILE A 101 -9.61 6.76 8.45
CA ILE A 101 -8.99 5.43 8.32
C ILE A 101 -8.29 5.36 6.98
N THR A 102 -7.05 4.92 6.97
CA THR A 102 -6.25 4.75 5.75
C THR A 102 -5.82 3.31 5.55
N VAL A 103 -5.78 2.87 4.28
CA VAL A 103 -5.22 1.57 3.87
C VAL A 103 -4.32 1.80 2.66
N ALA A 104 -3.02 1.78 2.88
CA ALA A 104 -2.00 2.03 1.87
C ALA A 104 -1.45 0.72 1.30
N GLN A 105 -1.83 0.35 0.07
CA GLN A 105 -1.34 -0.86 -0.62
C GLN A 105 -1.53 -2.17 0.16
N ALA A 106 -2.56 -2.28 1.00
CA ALA A 106 -2.75 -3.42 1.90
C ALA A 106 -4.15 -4.08 1.81
N LEU A 107 -5.17 -3.40 1.27
CA LEU A 107 -6.57 -3.85 1.31
C LEU A 107 -6.78 -5.27 0.74
N HIS A 108 -6.02 -5.65 -0.26
CA HIS A 108 -6.11 -6.95 -0.93
C HIS A 108 -5.68 -8.15 -0.05
N TRP A 109 -5.11 -7.89 1.13
CA TRP A 109 -4.70 -8.94 2.08
C TRP A 109 -5.76 -9.24 3.14
N PHE A 110 -6.80 -8.39 3.27
CA PHE A 110 -7.76 -8.43 4.36
C PHE A 110 -8.94 -9.36 4.08
N ASP A 111 -9.57 -9.86 5.15
CA ASP A 111 -10.93 -10.39 5.10
C ASP A 111 -11.88 -9.19 4.94
N LEU A 112 -12.19 -8.83 3.70
CA LEU A 112 -12.86 -7.58 3.36
C LEU A 112 -14.18 -7.36 4.12
N PRO A 113 -15.10 -8.34 4.24
CA PRO A 113 -16.31 -8.16 5.03
C PRO A 113 -16.03 -7.77 6.48
N LYS A 114 -15.13 -8.50 7.15
CA LYS A 114 -14.80 -8.22 8.56
C LYS A 114 -14.04 -6.92 8.72
N PHE A 115 -13.13 -6.61 7.80
CA PHE A 115 -12.42 -5.33 7.80
C PHE A 115 -13.40 -4.16 7.67
N PHE A 116 -14.35 -4.22 6.74
CA PHE A 116 -15.32 -3.14 6.58
C PHE A 116 -16.25 -2.99 7.77
N ASP A 117 -16.61 -4.08 8.44
CA ASP A 117 -17.37 -4.02 9.70
C ASP A 117 -16.57 -3.35 10.81
N GLU A 118 -15.29 -3.70 10.97
CA GLU A 118 -14.39 -3.05 11.92
C GLU A 118 -14.15 -1.58 11.55
N ALA A 119 -13.94 -1.27 10.28
CA ALA A 119 -13.76 0.11 9.81
C ALA A 119 -15.00 0.97 10.12
N LYS A 120 -16.22 0.47 9.88
CA LYS A 120 -17.46 1.17 10.25
C LYS A 120 -17.57 1.38 11.74
N ARG A 121 -17.16 0.40 12.55
CA ARG A 121 -17.21 0.49 14.02
C ARG A 121 -16.24 1.56 14.56
N VAL A 122 -15.02 1.61 14.00
CA VAL A 122 -13.94 2.50 14.48
C VAL A 122 -14.08 3.91 13.94
N LEU A 123 -14.65 4.07 12.74
CA LEU A 123 -14.78 5.37 12.09
C LEU A 123 -15.82 6.23 12.81
N ALA A 124 -15.53 7.52 12.99
CA ALA A 124 -16.50 8.51 13.45
C ALA A 124 -17.69 8.60 12.46
N PRO A 125 -18.89 9.01 12.88
CA PRO A 125 -20.07 9.04 12.00
C PRO A 125 -19.88 9.83 10.71
N ASP A 126 -19.10 10.91 10.76
CA ASP A 126 -18.75 11.78 9.64
C ASP A 126 -17.34 11.51 9.08
N GLY A 127 -16.68 10.46 9.59
CA GLY A 127 -15.30 10.13 9.26
C GLY A 127 -15.08 9.69 7.81
N LEU A 128 -13.83 9.57 7.41
CA LEU A 128 -13.40 9.22 6.06
C LEU A 128 -12.61 7.89 6.06
N LEU A 129 -13.06 6.90 5.30
CA LEU A 129 -12.23 5.77 4.90
C LEU A 129 -11.59 6.09 3.55
N ALA A 130 -10.27 5.99 3.46
CA ALA A 130 -9.53 6.11 2.21
C ALA A 130 -8.60 4.91 2.02
N VAL A 131 -8.74 4.23 0.88
CA VAL A 131 -7.90 3.09 0.51
C VAL A 131 -7.26 3.38 -0.84
N TRP A 132 -5.99 3.01 -1.00
CA TRP A 132 -5.32 3.20 -2.28
C TRP A 132 -4.36 2.07 -2.62
N CYS A 133 -4.13 1.93 -3.92
CA CYS A 133 -3.11 1.04 -4.46
C CYS A 133 -2.42 1.69 -5.67
N TYR A 134 -1.30 1.12 -6.01
CA TYR A 134 -0.61 1.38 -7.27
C TYR A 134 -0.19 0.05 -7.90
N GLY A 135 -0.25 -0.01 -9.21
CA GLY A 135 0.07 -1.21 -9.99
C GLY A 135 1.52 -1.26 -10.45
N ASP A 136 1.71 -1.64 -11.71
CA ASP A 136 3.02 -1.76 -12.32
C ASP A 136 3.68 -0.39 -12.55
N PRO A 137 5.01 -0.30 -12.45
CA PRO A 137 5.72 0.91 -12.79
C PRO A 137 5.61 1.23 -14.29
N LYS A 138 5.74 2.51 -14.63
CA LYS A 138 5.93 3.01 -15.98
C LYS A 138 7.20 3.82 -16.03
N LEU A 139 8.05 3.49 -16.99
CA LEU A 139 9.33 4.17 -17.17
C LEU A 139 9.29 5.05 -18.42
N ASP A 140 9.97 6.19 -18.36
CA ASP A 140 9.99 7.16 -19.47
C ASP A 140 10.69 6.62 -20.72
N ASP A 141 11.67 5.72 -20.53
CA ASP A 141 12.39 5.09 -21.65
C ASP A 141 11.66 3.81 -22.09
N PRO A 142 11.16 3.75 -23.34
CA PRO A 142 10.40 2.60 -23.83
C PRO A 142 11.19 1.29 -23.84
N ALA A 143 12.52 1.32 -24.01
CA ALA A 143 13.33 0.11 -23.99
C ALA A 143 13.46 -0.45 -22.57
N VAL A 144 13.68 0.42 -21.60
CA VAL A 144 13.73 0.05 -20.18
C VAL A 144 12.36 -0.41 -19.70
N ASP A 145 11.28 0.31 -20.06
CA ASP A 145 9.90 -0.05 -19.70
C ASP A 145 9.53 -1.45 -20.19
N ARG A 146 9.90 -1.77 -21.45
CA ARG A 146 9.67 -3.10 -22.02
C ARG A 146 10.39 -4.20 -21.24
N ILE A 147 11.67 -4.02 -20.89
CA ILE A 147 12.43 -5.03 -20.14
C ILE A 147 11.76 -5.29 -18.79
N VAL A 148 11.38 -4.24 -18.06
CA VAL A 148 10.68 -4.36 -16.76
C VAL A 148 9.31 -5.02 -16.94
N HIS A 149 8.57 -4.66 -17.98
CA HIS A 149 7.29 -5.30 -18.31
C HIS A 149 7.46 -6.80 -18.61
N ASP A 150 8.44 -7.17 -19.46
CA ASP A 150 8.69 -8.55 -19.84
C ASP A 150 9.17 -9.40 -18.65
N TYR A 151 9.96 -8.82 -17.75
CA TYR A 151 10.28 -9.43 -16.48
C TYR A 151 9.03 -9.72 -15.63
N ASN A 152 8.16 -8.71 -15.49
CA ASN A 152 6.96 -8.80 -14.70
C ASN A 152 5.96 -9.85 -15.26
N ARG A 153 5.72 -9.82 -16.58
CA ARG A 153 4.69 -10.62 -17.26
C ARG A 153 5.21 -11.95 -17.82
N GLY A 154 6.50 -12.10 -17.97
CA GLY A 154 7.13 -13.34 -18.44
C GLY A 154 7.75 -14.11 -17.28
N THR A 155 8.80 -13.53 -16.67
CA THR A 155 9.66 -14.26 -15.74
C THR A 155 8.97 -14.56 -14.41
N VAL A 156 8.34 -13.56 -13.79
CA VAL A 156 7.80 -13.70 -12.43
C VAL A 156 6.27 -13.78 -12.34
N GLU A 157 5.55 -13.70 -13.45
CA GLU A 157 4.09 -13.60 -13.47
C GLU A 157 3.40 -14.69 -12.66
N LYS A 158 3.76 -15.95 -12.84
CA LYS A 158 3.16 -17.11 -12.15
C LYS A 158 3.47 -17.19 -10.66
N HIS A 159 4.39 -16.34 -10.19
CA HIS A 159 4.81 -16.29 -8.78
C HIS A 159 4.11 -15.18 -7.99
N TRP A 160 3.33 -14.32 -8.65
CA TRP A 160 2.52 -13.35 -7.96
C TRP A 160 1.40 -14.01 -7.14
N PRO A 161 1.11 -13.50 -5.95
CA PRO A 161 -0.08 -13.95 -5.19
C PRO A 161 -1.36 -13.57 -5.93
N ARG A 162 -2.40 -14.38 -5.79
CA ARG A 162 -3.71 -14.16 -6.45
C ARG A 162 -4.37 -12.84 -6.03
N GLU A 163 -4.11 -12.41 -4.83
CA GLU A 163 -4.61 -11.17 -4.24
C GLU A 163 -4.17 -9.93 -5.06
N ARG A 164 -3.07 -10.05 -5.81
CA ARG A 164 -2.61 -9.00 -6.73
C ARG A 164 -3.65 -8.66 -7.81
N ASP A 165 -4.51 -9.57 -8.20
CA ASP A 165 -5.57 -9.30 -9.18
C ASP A 165 -6.46 -8.14 -8.75
N LEU A 166 -6.68 -7.95 -7.45
CA LEU A 166 -7.44 -6.82 -6.93
C LEU A 166 -6.70 -5.49 -7.18
N VAL A 167 -5.37 -5.48 -7.03
CA VAL A 167 -4.53 -4.30 -7.31
C VAL A 167 -4.54 -3.98 -8.80
N LEU A 168 -4.36 -4.97 -9.66
CA LEU A 168 -4.39 -4.80 -11.13
C LEU A 168 -5.75 -4.30 -11.63
N LYS A 169 -6.83 -4.65 -10.93
CA LYS A 169 -8.19 -4.14 -11.15
C LYS A 169 -8.47 -2.86 -10.38
N GLU A 170 -7.42 -2.22 -9.81
CA GLU A 170 -7.52 -0.92 -9.16
C GLU A 170 -8.56 -0.90 -8.03
N TYR A 171 -8.75 -2.03 -7.32
CA TYR A 171 -9.79 -2.25 -6.31
C TYR A 171 -11.23 -2.02 -6.80
N ARG A 172 -11.47 -1.82 -8.12
CA ARG A 172 -12.80 -1.51 -8.67
C ARG A 172 -13.81 -2.64 -8.50
N THR A 173 -13.33 -3.88 -8.38
CA THR A 173 -14.17 -5.07 -8.18
C THR A 173 -14.53 -5.34 -6.73
N ILE A 174 -13.97 -4.59 -5.80
CA ILE A 174 -14.29 -4.69 -4.38
C ILE A 174 -15.61 -3.96 -4.10
N ALA A 175 -16.57 -4.66 -3.49
CA ALA A 175 -17.75 -4.02 -2.94
C ALA A 175 -17.31 -3.07 -1.80
N PHE A 176 -17.51 -1.76 -2.00
CA PHE A 176 -17.08 -0.73 -1.07
C PHE A 176 -18.29 -0.16 -0.33
N PRO A 177 -18.54 -0.56 0.94
CA PRO A 177 -19.79 -0.27 1.62
C PRO A 177 -19.79 1.11 2.30
N PHE A 178 -19.28 2.11 1.59
CA PHE A 178 -19.22 3.52 1.99
C PHE A 178 -19.74 4.38 0.84
N ARG A 179 -20.31 5.53 1.14
CA ARG A 179 -20.72 6.51 0.14
C ARG A 179 -19.45 7.16 -0.42
N GLU A 180 -19.08 6.78 -1.62
CA GLU A 180 -17.85 7.24 -2.26
C GLU A 180 -17.89 8.75 -2.52
N ILE A 181 -16.72 9.39 -2.41
CA ILE A 181 -16.46 10.79 -2.74
C ILE A 181 -15.45 10.88 -3.88
N SER A 182 -15.40 12.03 -4.55
CA SER A 182 -14.40 12.31 -5.59
C SER A 182 -12.99 12.27 -5.01
N THR A 183 -12.08 11.60 -5.73
CA THR A 183 -10.67 11.47 -5.35
C THR A 183 -9.77 12.14 -6.39
N PRO A 184 -8.61 12.68 -6.00
CA PRO A 184 -7.67 13.28 -6.92
C PRO A 184 -6.96 12.23 -7.79
N SER A 185 -6.55 12.62 -8.99
CA SER A 185 -5.63 11.83 -9.80
C SER A 185 -4.20 12.14 -9.37
N LEU A 186 -3.54 11.18 -8.74
CA LEU A 186 -2.19 11.33 -8.21
C LEU A 186 -1.25 10.27 -8.78
N MET A 187 0.04 10.56 -8.70
CA MET A 187 1.11 9.70 -9.20
C MET A 187 2.21 9.60 -8.15
N LEU A 188 2.70 8.40 -7.90
CA LEU A 188 4.02 8.22 -7.30
C LEU A 188 5.07 8.49 -8.38
N GLU A 189 6.13 9.17 -8.01
CA GLU A 189 7.26 9.40 -8.89
C GLU A 189 8.57 9.18 -8.12
N ALA A 190 9.52 8.55 -8.76
CA ALA A 190 10.86 8.38 -8.23
C ALA A 190 11.88 8.56 -9.36
N SER A 191 13.01 9.17 -9.05
CA SER A 191 14.17 9.24 -9.94
C SER A 191 15.23 8.29 -9.41
N TRP A 192 15.41 7.16 -10.08
CA TRP A 192 16.26 6.06 -9.62
C TRP A 192 17.41 5.77 -10.58
N THR A 193 18.51 5.32 -9.99
CA THR A 193 19.62 4.68 -10.67
C THR A 193 19.30 3.22 -10.99
N LEU A 194 20.09 2.58 -11.85
CA LEU A 194 19.93 1.16 -12.16
C LEU A 194 19.96 0.27 -10.91
N PRO A 195 20.93 0.42 -9.98
CA PRO A 195 20.92 -0.37 -8.74
C PRO A 195 19.67 -0.17 -7.89
N GLN A 196 19.09 1.03 -7.86
CA GLN A 196 17.84 1.29 -7.13
C GLN A 196 16.64 0.60 -7.79
N LEU A 197 16.53 0.63 -9.11
CA LEU A 197 15.49 -0.13 -9.82
C LEU A 197 15.66 -1.63 -9.60
N ALA A 198 16.86 -2.18 -9.68
CA ALA A 198 17.14 -3.58 -9.41
C ALA A 198 16.73 -3.96 -7.96
N GLY A 199 17.06 -3.11 -6.99
CA GLY A 199 16.61 -3.26 -5.60
C GLY A 199 15.08 -3.28 -5.46
N TYR A 200 14.38 -2.40 -6.19
CA TYR A 200 12.93 -2.39 -6.26
C TYR A 200 12.36 -3.69 -6.83
N LEU A 201 12.90 -4.19 -7.95
CA LEU A 201 12.47 -5.47 -8.55
C LEU A 201 12.69 -6.64 -7.58
N ARG A 202 13.81 -6.65 -6.83
CA ARG A 202 14.08 -7.64 -5.77
C ARG A 202 13.09 -7.56 -4.62
N SER A 203 12.51 -6.40 -4.35
CA SER A 203 11.49 -6.22 -3.29
C SER A 203 10.10 -6.77 -3.66
N TRP A 204 9.89 -7.23 -4.89
CA TRP A 204 8.61 -7.79 -5.30
C TRP A 204 8.38 -9.17 -4.66
N SER A 205 7.16 -9.42 -4.18
CA SER A 205 6.81 -10.73 -3.59
C SER A 205 6.95 -11.88 -4.61
N ALA A 206 6.68 -11.62 -5.89
CA ALA A 206 6.89 -12.59 -6.96
C ALA A 206 8.36 -12.93 -7.17
N THR A 207 9.26 -11.94 -7.13
CA THR A 207 10.71 -12.14 -7.20
C THR A 207 11.20 -13.02 -6.05
N ALA A 208 10.76 -12.73 -4.83
CA ALA A 208 11.11 -13.53 -3.67
C ALA A 208 10.57 -14.96 -3.74
N CYS A 209 9.33 -15.12 -4.21
CA CYS A 209 8.74 -16.43 -4.43
C CYS A 209 9.54 -17.23 -5.47
N TYR A 210 9.90 -16.59 -6.59
CA TYR A 210 10.75 -17.19 -7.63
C TYR A 210 12.09 -17.64 -7.04
N ALA A 211 12.79 -16.74 -6.36
CA ALA A 211 14.11 -17.03 -5.79
C ALA A 211 14.06 -18.19 -4.77
N LYS A 212 12.99 -18.23 -3.95
CA LYS A 212 12.77 -19.31 -2.98
C LYS A 212 12.55 -20.68 -3.65
N ILE A 213 11.81 -20.71 -4.76
CA ILE A 213 11.47 -21.96 -5.45
C ILE A 213 12.63 -22.48 -6.32
N LEU A 214 13.31 -21.58 -7.03
CA LEU A 214 14.32 -21.95 -8.02
C LEU A 214 15.76 -21.79 -7.54
N GLY A 215 15.97 -21.21 -6.34
CA GLY A 215 17.28 -21.09 -5.72
C GLY A 215 18.20 -20.06 -6.38
N CYS A 216 17.68 -19.16 -7.22
CA CYS A 216 18.46 -18.10 -7.90
C CYS A 216 17.72 -16.77 -7.90
N ASP A 217 18.49 -15.66 -7.94
CA ASP A 217 17.92 -14.31 -8.08
C ASP A 217 17.62 -14.01 -9.55
N PRO A 218 16.33 -13.91 -9.95
CA PRO A 218 15.96 -13.66 -11.34
C PRO A 218 16.33 -12.24 -11.80
N VAL A 219 16.59 -11.31 -10.88
CA VAL A 219 16.89 -9.92 -11.22
C VAL A 219 18.29 -9.78 -11.84
N VAL A 220 19.20 -10.73 -11.59
CA VAL A 220 20.56 -10.70 -12.16
C VAL A 220 20.52 -10.60 -13.70
N VAL A 221 19.71 -11.45 -14.34
CA VAL A 221 19.56 -11.45 -15.82
C VAL A 221 18.93 -10.15 -16.31
N VAL A 222 17.90 -9.66 -15.61
CA VAL A 222 17.22 -8.41 -15.97
C VAL A 222 18.14 -7.20 -15.78
N GLU A 223 18.99 -7.21 -14.77
CA GLU A 223 19.96 -6.15 -14.51
C GLU A 223 21.02 -6.07 -15.61
N GLU A 224 21.44 -7.21 -16.17
CA GLU A 224 22.33 -7.26 -17.36
C GLU A 224 21.63 -6.68 -18.60
N GLU A 225 20.36 -7.08 -18.87
CA GLU A 225 19.59 -6.54 -19.97
C GLU A 225 19.36 -5.03 -19.83
N LEU A 226 18.98 -4.58 -18.64
CA LEU A 226 18.81 -3.15 -18.32
C LEU A 226 20.10 -2.38 -18.52
N SER A 227 21.25 -2.92 -18.12
CA SER A 227 22.56 -2.27 -18.27
C SER A 227 22.86 -1.94 -19.74
N SER A 228 22.41 -2.77 -20.69
CA SER A 228 22.66 -2.54 -22.11
C SER A 228 21.93 -1.32 -22.69
N VAL A 229 20.85 -0.85 -22.03
CA VAL A 229 20.00 0.26 -22.49
C VAL A 229 19.97 1.43 -21.52
N TRP A 230 20.50 1.25 -20.29
CA TRP A 230 20.42 2.26 -19.23
C TRP A 230 21.37 3.44 -19.45
N GLY A 231 22.51 3.23 -20.08
CA GLY A 231 23.63 4.16 -20.13
C GLY A 231 24.58 3.91 -18.96
N THR A 232 24.91 4.95 -18.20
CA THR A 232 25.73 4.74 -16.98
C THR A 232 24.83 4.27 -15.84
N PRO A 233 25.27 3.33 -14.98
CA PRO A 233 24.45 2.80 -13.88
C PRO A 233 23.93 3.87 -12.92
N GLU A 234 24.64 4.98 -12.78
CA GLU A 234 24.32 6.12 -11.92
C GLU A 234 23.33 7.10 -12.56
N ALA A 235 23.06 6.98 -13.86
CA ALA A 235 22.10 7.84 -14.55
C ALA A 235 20.70 7.69 -13.88
N LEU A 236 20.08 8.83 -13.61
CA LEU A 236 18.72 8.84 -13.04
C LEU A 236 17.68 8.69 -14.14
N ARG A 237 16.73 7.80 -13.94
CA ARG A 237 15.55 7.66 -14.78
C ARG A 237 14.29 7.83 -13.97
N VAL A 238 13.31 8.47 -14.56
CA VAL A 238 12.03 8.73 -13.90
C VAL A 238 11.12 7.51 -14.04
N ILE A 239 10.60 7.07 -12.92
CA ILE A 239 9.68 5.95 -12.82
C ILE A 239 8.40 6.45 -12.17
N ARG A 240 7.25 6.09 -12.72
CA ARG A 240 5.94 6.55 -12.26
C ARG A 240 5.00 5.39 -11.97
N TRP A 241 4.16 5.57 -10.96
CA TRP A 241 3.07 4.66 -10.63
C TRP A 241 1.78 5.46 -10.43
N PRO A 242 0.79 5.31 -11.31
CA PRO A 242 -0.54 5.87 -11.06
C PRO A 242 -1.12 5.34 -9.76
N ILE A 243 -1.62 6.22 -8.91
CA ILE A 243 -2.31 5.84 -7.67
C ILE A 243 -3.80 5.78 -7.96
N THR A 244 -4.43 4.65 -7.66
CA THR A 244 -5.88 4.58 -7.60
C THR A 244 -6.31 4.73 -6.15
N ILE A 245 -7.18 5.70 -5.89
CA ILE A 245 -7.73 6.00 -4.57
C ILE A 245 -9.23 5.74 -4.60
N ARG A 246 -9.73 5.02 -3.60
CA ARG A 246 -11.16 4.96 -3.30
C ARG A 246 -11.37 5.50 -1.89
N ALA A 247 -12.30 6.42 -1.75
CA ALA A 247 -12.58 7.02 -0.45
C ALA A 247 -14.08 7.23 -0.28
N GLY A 248 -14.54 7.10 0.95
CA GLY A 248 -15.97 7.26 1.24
C GLY A 248 -16.25 7.47 2.72
N ARG A 249 -17.46 7.89 2.99
CA ARG A 249 -18.00 8.11 4.33
C ARG A 249 -19.04 7.05 4.69
N PRO A 250 -19.26 6.78 5.98
CA PRO A 250 -20.40 5.95 6.37
C PRO A 250 -21.68 6.46 5.70
N GLY A 251 -22.49 5.54 5.15
CA GLY A 251 -23.83 5.90 4.70
C GLY A 251 -24.65 6.35 5.91
N SER A 252 -25.47 7.38 5.78
CA SER A 252 -26.55 7.60 6.74
C SER A 252 -27.44 6.36 6.69
N ASP A 253 -27.76 5.78 7.85
CA ASP A 253 -28.81 4.76 7.99
C ASP A 253 -30.19 5.38 7.68
N GLU A 254 -30.39 5.89 6.49
CA GLU A 254 -31.71 6.22 5.98
C GLU A 254 -32.29 4.96 5.32
N GLY A 255 -32.85 4.06 6.12
CA GLY A 255 -33.53 2.91 5.53
C GLY A 255 -33.84 1.69 6.41
N SER A 256 -33.81 1.80 7.73
CA SER A 256 -34.36 0.70 8.57
C SER A 256 -35.50 1.12 9.52
N ALA A 257 -36.34 2.06 9.08
CA ALA A 257 -37.55 2.43 9.79
C ALA A 257 -38.71 2.58 8.79
N ALA A 258 -39.04 1.47 8.09
CA ALA A 258 -40.35 1.30 7.45
C ALA A 258 -40.47 -0.15 6.99
N LEU A 259 -41.00 -1.02 7.85
CA LEU A 259 -42.12 -1.94 7.59
C LEU A 259 -42.37 -2.82 8.83
#